data_4f0ad448f6862deb5eda267d53f825f2
#
_entry.id   4f0ad448f6862deb5eda267d53f825f2
#
_cell.length_a   1.000
_cell.length_b   1.000
_cell.length_c   1.000
_cell.angle_alpha   90.00
_cell.angle_beta   90.00
_cell.angle_gamma   90.00
#
_symmetry.space_group_name_H-M   'P 1'
#
loop_
_entity.id
_entity.type
_entity.pdbx_description
1 polymer ?
#
loop_
_entity_poly.entity_id
_entity_poly.type
_entity_poly.pdbx_seq_one_letter_code
_entity_poly.pdbx_strand_id
1 'polypeptide(L)'
;MKDAGNHVLALEVRDALGASASVSVPVSIGNARPSVRFETPQDGDFLDANGRVAYQLRVQDEEDGDSRWNDEFMESGARVTAQPMPSDAAQAAIAPGQQAMLASDCFNCHAINEKVVGPALLDIAQRYRYQPEALPQSVQRVLKGSAGVWGEIPMLAHAELAEQQVESMVQWIYSLEPSALASNTQRGLQGTLDLGEMSVGKPWILKATYVDFGWESVAPLTASATIQLRHRRIEAEHCSDYQGLRILGNKLGAIEHGSYASFRSIPLHDVGKITLRVASGGAGGQIIVREGSPDGPVVTSFEVAPTGGYDQFVEKTSPPLDRNGRRDLFFCFVNPGKGGLMDVDWVECHP
;
A
#
# COMPACT_ATOMS: atom_id res chain seq x y z
N MET A 1 -1.63 32.88 13.94
CA MET A 1 -0.97 32.38 15.19
C MET A 1 0.16 33.33 15.55
N LYS A 2 0.24 33.86 16.79
CA LYS A 2 1.23 34.89 17.12
C LYS A 2 2.60 34.33 17.51
N ASP A 3 2.75 33.01 17.64
CA ASP A 3 3.94 32.36 18.18
C ASP A 3 4.32 31.08 17.39
N ALA A 4 4.26 31.16 16.07
CA ALA A 4 4.80 30.10 15.21
C ALA A 4 6.32 30.04 15.33
N GLY A 5 6.90 28.84 15.39
CA GLY A 5 8.35 28.66 15.47
C GLY A 5 8.77 27.48 16.35
N ASN A 6 10.09 27.38 16.52
CA ASN A 6 10.71 26.36 17.36
C ASN A 6 10.83 26.90 18.80
N HIS A 7 10.22 26.21 19.72
CA HIS A 7 10.18 26.53 21.14
C HIS A 7 10.85 25.43 21.97
N VAL A 8 11.22 25.77 23.21
CA VAL A 8 11.70 24.79 24.18
C VAL A 8 10.74 24.82 25.37
N LEU A 9 10.06 23.69 25.58
CA LEU A 9 9.28 23.48 26.81
C LEU A 9 10.21 22.97 27.89
N ALA A 10 10.39 23.73 28.96
CA ALA A 10 11.21 23.33 30.12
C ALA A 10 10.31 23.08 31.33
N LEU A 11 10.53 21.94 31.96
CA LEU A 11 9.95 21.61 33.28
C LEU A 11 11.04 21.62 34.31
N GLU A 12 10.88 22.42 35.37
CA GLU A 12 11.73 22.42 36.55
C GLU A 12 10.90 21.97 37.74
N VAL A 13 11.40 21.00 38.49
CA VAL A 13 10.81 20.51 39.74
C VAL A 13 11.78 20.77 40.88
N ARG A 14 11.28 21.34 41.95
CA ARG A 14 12.06 21.55 43.21
C ARG A 14 11.43 20.80 44.35
N ASP A 15 12.26 20.17 45.16
CA ASP A 15 11.82 19.55 46.40
C ASP A 15 11.77 20.57 47.56
N ALA A 16 11.25 20.13 48.71
CA ALA A 16 11.13 20.95 49.86
C ALA A 16 12.49 21.34 50.54
N LEU A 17 13.57 20.69 50.13
CA LEU A 17 14.93 20.94 50.61
C LEU A 17 15.74 21.81 49.64
N GLY A 18 15.12 22.22 48.53
CA GLY A 18 15.72 23.13 47.54
C GLY A 18 16.50 22.43 46.42
N ALA A 19 16.55 21.10 46.38
CA ALA A 19 17.13 20.39 45.25
C ALA A 19 16.19 20.51 44.01
N SER A 20 16.76 20.75 42.84
CA SER A 20 15.99 20.88 41.58
C SER A 20 16.44 19.90 40.52
N ALA A 21 15.48 19.45 39.73
CA ALA A 21 15.71 18.71 38.49
C ALA A 21 14.94 19.40 37.33
N SER A 22 15.53 19.45 36.16
CA SER A 22 14.90 20.02 34.99
C SER A 22 14.99 19.09 33.77
N VAL A 23 13.96 19.13 32.92
CA VAL A 23 13.94 18.49 31.64
C VAL A 23 13.44 19.50 30.60
N SER A 24 14.03 19.47 29.41
CA SER A 24 13.61 20.34 28.28
C SER A 24 13.27 19.50 27.07
N VAL A 25 12.16 19.86 26.42
CA VAL A 25 11.68 19.21 25.19
C VAL A 25 11.54 20.27 24.10
N PRO A 26 12.16 20.11 22.92
CA PRO A 26 11.92 20.98 21.80
C PRO A 26 10.51 20.74 21.25
N VAL A 27 9.80 21.83 20.95
CA VAL A 27 8.44 21.82 20.40
C VAL A 27 8.38 22.77 19.23
N SER A 28 7.88 22.31 18.09
CA SER A 28 7.61 23.16 16.92
C SER A 28 6.12 23.43 16.84
N ILE A 29 5.76 24.71 16.68
CA ILE A 29 4.38 25.19 16.65
C ILE A 29 4.20 26.03 15.38
N GLY A 30 3.04 25.88 14.70
CA GLY A 30 2.65 26.76 13.60
C GLY A 30 2.78 26.15 12.21
N ASN A 31 3.09 24.84 12.11
CA ASN A 31 2.94 24.10 10.87
C ASN A 31 2.04 22.87 11.13
N ALA A 32 0.90 22.81 10.48
CA ALA A 32 -0.03 21.69 10.57
C ALA A 32 0.41 20.57 9.63
N ARG A 33 0.09 19.32 9.99
CA ARG A 33 0.40 18.21 9.09
C ARG A 33 -0.59 18.20 7.92
N PRO A 34 -0.13 18.19 6.66
CA PRO A 34 -1.00 18.09 5.52
C PRO A 34 -1.79 16.78 5.49
N SER A 35 -2.81 16.73 4.68
CA SER A 35 -3.49 15.51 4.29
C SER A 35 -3.39 15.30 2.79
N VAL A 36 -3.17 14.06 2.35
CA VAL A 36 -3.14 13.67 0.94
C VAL A 36 -4.01 12.44 0.73
N ARG A 37 -4.73 12.40 -0.38
CA ARG A 37 -5.52 11.23 -0.80
C ARG A 37 -5.57 11.12 -2.32
N PHE A 38 -5.82 9.93 -2.81
CA PHE A 38 -6.20 9.71 -4.20
C PHE A 38 -7.66 10.10 -4.41
N GLU A 39 -7.94 10.92 -5.41
CA GLU A 39 -9.29 11.10 -5.96
C GLU A 39 -9.54 10.02 -7.02
N THR A 40 -8.54 9.77 -7.86
CA THR A 40 -8.47 8.66 -8.81
C THR A 40 -7.03 8.15 -8.90
N PRO A 41 -6.82 6.83 -9.10
CA PRO A 41 -7.77 5.76 -8.90
C PRO A 41 -8.11 5.59 -7.43
N GLN A 42 -9.15 4.82 -7.12
CA GLN A 42 -9.51 4.45 -5.75
C GLN A 42 -8.90 3.11 -5.36
N ASP A 43 -8.82 2.86 -4.05
CA ASP A 43 -8.33 1.58 -3.54
C ASP A 43 -9.15 0.41 -4.09
N GLY A 44 -8.47 -0.59 -4.66
CA GLY A 44 -9.08 -1.76 -5.29
C GLY A 44 -9.53 -1.56 -6.75
N ASP A 45 -9.25 -0.43 -7.39
CA ASP A 45 -9.51 -0.25 -8.82
C ASP A 45 -8.68 -1.19 -9.67
N PHE A 46 -9.17 -1.43 -10.90
CA PHE A 46 -8.46 -2.27 -11.83
C PHE A 46 -7.35 -1.51 -12.56
N LEU A 47 -6.28 -2.25 -12.83
CA LEU A 47 -5.21 -1.82 -13.71
C LEU A 47 -5.65 -1.99 -15.17
N ASP A 48 -5.35 -0.98 -15.99
CA ASP A 48 -5.50 -1.09 -17.43
C ASP A 48 -4.51 -2.11 -18.00
N ALA A 49 -4.95 -2.83 -19.04
CA ALA A 49 -4.13 -3.85 -19.70
C ALA A 49 -2.81 -3.30 -20.29
N ASN A 50 -2.76 -1.98 -20.58
CA ASN A 50 -1.58 -1.31 -21.11
C ASN A 50 -0.56 -0.89 -20.03
N GLY A 51 -0.81 -1.19 -18.75
CA GLY A 51 0.06 -0.83 -17.64
C GLY A 51 0.11 0.67 -17.33
N ARG A 52 -0.78 1.47 -17.88
CA ARG A 52 -0.83 2.92 -17.61
C ARG A 52 -1.88 3.25 -16.57
N VAL A 53 -1.50 4.05 -15.59
CA VAL A 53 -2.38 4.47 -14.48
C VAL A 53 -2.41 5.98 -14.43
N ALA A 54 -3.52 6.58 -14.84
CA ALA A 54 -3.78 7.99 -14.60
C ALA A 54 -4.16 8.20 -13.13
N TYR A 55 -3.61 9.25 -12.50
CA TYR A 55 -3.95 9.57 -11.12
C TYR A 55 -4.26 11.05 -10.93
N GLN A 56 -5.05 11.32 -9.91
CA GLN A 56 -5.33 12.65 -9.39
C GLN A 56 -5.32 12.58 -7.86
N LEU A 57 -4.56 13.49 -7.25
CA LEU A 57 -4.45 13.64 -5.80
C LEU A 57 -5.26 14.82 -5.34
N ARG A 58 -5.74 14.72 -4.11
CA ARG A 58 -6.20 15.85 -3.35
C ARG A 58 -5.33 16.04 -2.12
N VAL A 59 -4.83 17.25 -1.96
CA VAL A 59 -4.05 17.69 -0.83
C VAL A 59 -4.78 18.80 -0.12
N GLN A 60 -4.76 18.78 1.21
CA GLN A 60 -5.24 19.86 2.07
C GLN A 60 -4.22 20.08 3.17
N ASP A 61 -3.91 21.33 3.38
CA ASP A 61 -2.99 21.81 4.39
C ASP A 61 -3.51 23.15 4.94
N GLU A 62 -3.28 23.42 6.22
CA GLU A 62 -3.80 24.64 6.86
C GLU A 62 -3.06 25.88 6.36
N GLU A 63 -1.75 25.76 6.12
CA GLU A 63 -0.87 26.84 5.71
C GLU A 63 -0.76 26.94 4.17
N ASP A 64 -0.62 25.82 3.46
CA ASP A 64 -0.48 25.79 2.00
C ASP A 64 -1.83 25.89 1.27
N GLY A 65 -2.92 25.48 1.91
CA GLY A 65 -4.28 25.56 1.38
C GLY A 65 -4.84 24.23 0.88
N ASP A 66 -5.69 24.29 -0.14
CA ASP A 66 -6.40 23.15 -0.73
C ASP A 66 -6.09 23.07 -2.22
N SER A 67 -5.60 21.93 -2.70
CA SER A 67 -5.19 21.71 -4.09
C SER A 67 -6.30 21.92 -5.13
N ARG A 68 -7.56 22.03 -4.72
CA ARG A 68 -8.65 22.44 -5.63
C ARG A 68 -8.59 23.90 -6.07
N TRP A 69 -7.89 24.71 -5.29
CA TRP A 69 -7.85 26.16 -5.49
C TRP A 69 -6.42 26.69 -5.62
N ASN A 70 -5.43 25.86 -5.25
CA ASN A 70 -4.01 26.23 -5.20
C ASN A 70 -3.14 25.09 -5.76
N ASP A 71 -3.58 24.47 -6.86
CA ASP A 71 -2.95 23.30 -7.46
C ASP A 71 -1.53 23.59 -7.97
N GLU A 72 -1.34 24.70 -8.68
CA GLU A 72 -0.04 25.09 -9.24
C GLU A 72 1.05 25.24 -8.15
N PHE A 73 0.69 25.80 -7.00
CA PHE A 73 1.60 25.96 -5.88
C PHE A 73 1.94 24.61 -5.23
N MET A 74 0.93 23.78 -4.97
CA MET A 74 1.08 22.50 -4.26
C MET A 74 1.66 21.37 -5.13
N GLU A 75 1.71 21.55 -6.45
CA GLU A 75 2.13 20.50 -7.39
C GLU A 75 3.55 20.01 -7.12
N SER A 76 4.46 20.92 -6.77
CA SER A 76 5.88 20.58 -6.54
C SER A 76 6.14 19.73 -5.30
N GLY A 77 5.25 19.82 -4.28
CA GLY A 77 5.32 19.00 -3.06
C GLY A 77 4.74 17.61 -3.21
N ALA A 78 3.98 17.36 -4.29
CA ALA A 78 3.27 16.10 -4.50
C ALA A 78 4.04 15.13 -5.39
N ARG A 79 3.92 13.84 -5.09
CA ARG A 79 4.42 12.75 -5.95
C ARG A 79 3.66 11.46 -5.69
N VAL A 80 3.69 10.58 -6.69
CA VAL A 80 3.16 9.22 -6.61
C VAL A 80 4.25 8.24 -7.01
N THR A 81 4.40 7.19 -6.22
CA THR A 81 5.26 6.04 -6.53
C THR A 81 4.39 4.80 -6.70
N ALA A 82 4.76 3.93 -7.63
CA ALA A 82 4.10 2.65 -7.83
C ALA A 82 5.09 1.50 -7.74
N GLN A 83 4.69 0.42 -7.08
CA GLN A 83 5.48 -0.80 -6.98
C GLN A 83 4.56 -2.03 -6.99
N PRO A 84 5.01 -3.18 -7.54
CA PRO A 84 4.27 -4.41 -7.40
C PRO A 84 4.17 -4.80 -5.92
N MET A 85 3.02 -5.36 -5.53
CA MET A 85 2.84 -5.88 -4.18
C MET A 85 3.83 -7.02 -3.93
N PRO A 86 4.60 -7.00 -2.83
CA PRO A 86 5.46 -8.11 -2.48
C PRO A 86 4.65 -9.41 -2.34
N SER A 87 5.19 -10.54 -2.80
CA SER A 87 4.57 -11.84 -2.50
C SER A 87 4.63 -12.12 -0.99
N ASP A 88 3.73 -12.97 -0.49
CA ASP A 88 3.71 -13.37 0.93
C ASP A 88 5.09 -13.89 1.40
N ALA A 89 5.80 -14.61 0.53
CA ALA A 89 7.17 -15.05 0.79
C ALA A 89 8.17 -13.89 0.87
N ALA A 90 7.99 -12.83 0.08
CA ALA A 90 8.82 -11.62 0.16
C ALA A 90 8.43 -10.76 1.36
N GLN A 91 7.17 -10.77 1.78
CA GLN A 91 6.69 -10.07 2.97
C GLN A 91 7.14 -10.79 4.26
N ALA A 92 7.19 -12.12 4.25
CA ALA A 92 7.78 -12.92 5.33
C ALA A 92 9.32 -12.76 5.42
N ALA A 93 9.96 -12.27 4.37
CA ALA A 93 11.40 -12.02 4.29
C ALA A 93 11.77 -10.54 4.52
N ILE A 94 10.86 -9.70 5.03
CA ILE A 94 11.18 -8.32 5.39
C ILE A 94 12.26 -8.33 6.47
N ALA A 95 13.40 -7.72 6.16
CA ALA A 95 14.50 -7.64 7.12
C ALA A 95 14.06 -6.95 8.42
N PRO A 96 14.51 -7.41 9.59
CA PRO A 96 14.09 -6.82 10.88
C PRO A 96 14.26 -5.29 10.92
N GLY A 97 15.32 -4.76 10.33
CA GLY A 97 15.55 -3.31 10.24
C GLY A 97 14.52 -2.58 9.37
N GLN A 98 14.11 -3.18 8.26
CA GLN A 98 13.05 -2.64 7.41
C GLN A 98 11.70 -2.65 8.14
N GLN A 99 11.39 -3.72 8.83
CA GLN A 99 10.16 -3.83 9.61
C GLN A 99 10.11 -2.77 10.72
N ALA A 100 11.23 -2.56 11.40
CA ALA A 100 11.36 -1.53 12.43
C ALA A 100 11.16 -0.11 11.85
N MET A 101 11.70 0.19 10.66
CA MET A 101 11.48 1.47 9.99
C MET A 101 10.03 1.67 9.54
N LEU A 102 9.36 0.61 9.06
CA LEU A 102 7.94 0.66 8.68
C LEU A 102 7.03 0.89 9.89
N ALA A 103 7.42 0.41 11.06
CA ALA A 103 6.69 0.61 12.31
C ALA A 103 6.96 1.99 12.97
N SER A 104 7.91 2.75 12.42
CA SER A 104 8.32 4.07 12.90
C SER A 104 7.92 5.16 11.88
N ASP A 105 8.27 6.40 12.15
CA ASP A 105 7.96 7.55 11.30
C ASP A 105 9.04 7.89 10.25
N CYS A 106 10.09 7.07 10.13
CA CYS A 106 11.26 7.30 9.26
C CYS A 106 10.88 7.64 7.81
N PHE A 107 9.87 6.95 7.26
CA PHE A 107 9.39 7.17 5.89
C PHE A 107 8.55 8.44 5.69
N ASN A 108 8.28 9.20 6.75
CA ASN A 108 7.72 10.54 6.62
C ASN A 108 8.76 11.52 6.04
N CYS A 109 10.05 11.29 6.33
CA CYS A 109 11.15 12.17 5.90
C CYS A 109 12.08 11.52 4.89
N HIS A 110 12.15 10.20 4.80
CA HIS A 110 13.03 9.46 3.90
C HIS A 110 12.24 8.64 2.88
N ALA A 111 12.75 8.56 1.66
CA ALA A 111 12.35 7.56 0.68
C ALA A 111 13.55 6.69 0.30
N ILE A 112 13.31 5.52 -0.30
CA ILE A 112 14.39 4.60 -0.66
C ILE A 112 15.27 5.20 -1.75
N ASN A 113 14.67 5.72 -2.82
CA ASN A 113 15.37 6.07 -4.06
C ASN A 113 15.50 7.58 -4.30
N GLU A 114 14.90 8.42 -3.48
CA GLU A 114 14.89 9.86 -3.71
C GLU A 114 14.91 10.66 -2.41
N LYS A 115 15.42 11.89 -2.51
CA LYS A 115 15.39 12.85 -1.42
C LYS A 115 13.96 13.37 -1.22
N VAL A 116 13.46 13.29 0.01
CA VAL A 116 12.19 13.90 0.45
C VAL A 116 12.53 15.14 1.31
N VAL A 117 12.35 15.04 2.58
CA VAL A 117 12.90 16.00 3.57
C VAL A 117 14.34 15.62 3.86
N GLY A 118 14.57 14.37 4.26
CA GLY A 118 15.88 13.76 4.42
C GLY A 118 16.45 13.19 3.11
N PRO A 119 17.71 12.75 3.13
CA PRO A 119 18.34 12.10 1.98
C PRO A 119 17.66 10.76 1.62
N ALA A 120 17.81 10.35 0.35
CA ALA A 120 17.42 8.99 -0.04
C ALA A 120 18.18 7.95 0.76
N LEU A 121 17.51 6.85 1.14
CA LEU A 121 18.17 5.77 1.88
C LEU A 121 19.27 5.11 1.06
N LEU A 122 19.12 5.05 -0.27
CA LEU A 122 20.18 4.59 -1.19
C LEU A 122 21.40 5.51 -1.19
N ASP A 123 21.21 6.83 -1.12
CA ASP A 123 22.34 7.77 -1.04
C ASP A 123 23.10 7.57 0.28
N ILE A 124 22.38 7.33 1.37
CA ILE A 124 22.98 6.99 2.67
C ILE A 124 23.76 5.67 2.55
N ALA A 125 23.17 4.65 1.94
CA ALA A 125 23.80 3.36 1.70
C ALA A 125 25.08 3.52 0.87
N GLN A 126 25.03 4.23 -0.27
CA GLN A 126 26.18 4.47 -1.14
C GLN A 126 27.30 5.20 -0.41
N ARG A 127 26.96 6.19 0.42
CA ARG A 127 27.94 7.00 1.13
C ARG A 127 28.64 6.25 2.24
N TYR A 128 27.94 5.36 2.96
CA TYR A 128 28.41 4.85 4.24
C TYR A 128 28.63 3.35 4.32
N ARG A 129 28.04 2.51 3.46
CA ARG A 129 28.04 1.04 3.58
C ARG A 129 29.43 0.40 3.70
N TYR A 130 30.44 1.02 3.10
CA TYR A 130 31.81 0.49 3.11
C TYR A 130 32.75 1.21 4.11
N GLN A 131 32.19 2.05 4.98
CA GLN A 131 32.96 2.77 5.99
C GLN A 131 32.79 2.08 7.35
N PRO A 132 33.83 1.46 7.93
CA PRO A 132 33.69 0.67 9.16
C PRO A 132 33.10 1.43 10.34
N GLU A 133 33.46 2.72 10.49
CA GLU A 133 33.01 3.57 11.59
C GLU A 133 31.64 4.24 11.34
N ALA A 134 31.04 4.04 10.18
CA ALA A 134 29.82 4.75 9.84
C ALA A 134 28.59 4.21 10.58
N LEU A 135 28.53 2.90 10.85
CA LEU A 135 27.39 2.28 11.52
C LEU A 135 27.14 2.89 12.91
N PRO A 136 28.09 2.88 13.87
CA PRO A 136 27.84 3.47 15.19
C PRO A 136 27.56 4.98 15.10
N GLN A 137 28.22 5.71 14.20
CA GLN A 137 27.93 7.13 13.99
C GLN A 137 26.52 7.38 13.49
N SER A 138 26.01 6.58 12.56
CA SER A 138 24.67 6.71 12.02
C SER A 138 23.60 6.34 13.06
N VAL A 139 23.86 5.34 13.89
CA VAL A 139 23.02 5.00 15.03
C VAL A 139 22.89 6.21 15.98
N GLN A 140 24.02 6.84 16.34
CA GLN A 140 24.03 8.02 17.21
C GLN A 140 23.31 9.23 16.57
N ARG A 141 23.40 9.40 15.24
CA ARG A 141 22.66 10.47 14.53
C ARG A 141 21.15 10.24 14.58
N VAL A 142 20.70 9.01 14.49
CA VAL A 142 19.26 8.69 14.64
C VAL A 142 18.82 8.99 16.07
N LEU A 143 19.52 8.50 17.07
CA LEU A 143 19.13 8.65 18.47
C LEU A 143 19.19 10.11 18.97
N LYS A 144 20.17 10.89 18.51
CA LYS A 144 20.44 12.27 19.01
C LYS A 144 20.02 13.37 18.04
N GLY A 145 19.57 12.99 16.85
CA GLY A 145 19.37 13.94 15.76
C GLY A 145 20.69 14.32 15.06
N SER A 146 20.56 15.00 13.93
CA SER A 146 21.72 15.40 13.13
C SER A 146 21.39 16.65 12.32
N ALA A 147 22.34 17.57 12.20
CA ALA A 147 22.24 18.78 11.38
C ALA A 147 23.48 18.95 10.51
N GLY A 148 23.33 19.57 9.32
CA GLY A 148 24.42 19.95 8.45
C GLY A 148 25.11 18.82 7.68
N VAL A 149 24.76 17.54 7.87
CA VAL A 149 25.39 16.38 7.21
C VAL A 149 24.87 16.18 5.80
N TRP A 150 23.56 16.41 5.61
CA TRP A 150 22.83 16.22 4.36
C TRP A 150 22.08 17.46 3.86
N GLY A 151 22.41 18.63 4.42
CA GLY A 151 21.79 19.90 4.11
C GLY A 151 21.42 20.67 5.38
N GLU A 152 20.63 21.72 5.22
CA GLU A 152 20.29 22.64 6.31
C GLU A 152 19.15 22.11 7.22
N ILE A 153 18.27 21.25 6.66
CA ILE A 153 17.15 20.69 7.42
C ILE A 153 17.69 19.66 8.40
N PRO A 154 17.49 19.85 9.73
CA PRO A 154 17.96 18.91 10.71
C PRO A 154 17.10 17.65 10.74
N MET A 155 17.70 16.50 10.94
CA MET A 155 17.01 15.27 11.32
C MET A 155 16.71 15.33 12.82
N LEU A 156 15.47 15.07 13.19
CA LEU A 156 15.02 15.04 14.59
C LEU A 156 15.64 13.84 15.33
N ALA A 157 15.75 13.97 16.66
CA ALA A 157 16.21 12.90 17.51
C ALA A 157 15.10 11.87 17.77
N HIS A 158 15.44 10.59 17.74
CA HIS A 158 14.56 9.47 18.05
C HIS A 158 15.06 8.75 19.33
N ALA A 159 15.17 9.50 20.42
CA ALA A 159 15.72 9.01 21.68
C ALA A 159 14.84 7.92 22.35
N GLU A 160 13.60 7.76 21.89
CA GLU A 160 12.65 6.73 22.34
C GLU A 160 12.94 5.35 21.74
N LEU A 161 13.72 5.26 20.66
CA LEU A 161 14.07 3.99 20.03
C LEU A 161 15.22 3.29 20.76
N ALA A 162 15.13 1.95 20.87
CA ALA A 162 16.23 1.16 21.39
C ALA A 162 17.43 1.16 20.43
N GLU A 163 18.65 1.28 20.96
CA GLU A 163 19.89 1.33 20.17
C GLU A 163 20.03 0.14 19.21
N GLN A 164 19.74 -1.08 19.67
CA GLN A 164 19.75 -2.29 18.84
C GLN A 164 18.74 -2.25 17.70
N GLN A 165 17.57 -1.64 17.94
CA GLN A 165 16.55 -1.47 16.90
C GLN A 165 17.06 -0.50 15.82
N VAL A 166 17.63 0.63 16.22
CA VAL A 166 18.23 1.61 15.30
C VAL A 166 19.42 1.01 14.56
N GLU A 167 20.26 0.21 15.21
CA GLU A 167 21.35 -0.51 14.56
C GLU A 167 20.83 -1.43 13.45
N SER A 168 19.78 -2.20 13.71
CA SER A 168 19.14 -3.07 12.69
C SER A 168 18.58 -2.25 11.52
N MET A 169 17.98 -1.08 11.79
CA MET A 169 17.50 -0.15 10.74
C MET A 169 18.65 0.33 9.85
N VAL A 170 19.75 0.79 10.45
CA VAL A 170 20.92 1.30 9.71
C VAL A 170 21.61 0.19 8.93
N GLN A 171 21.74 -1.01 9.49
CA GLN A 171 22.25 -2.19 8.78
C GLN A 171 21.41 -2.53 7.56
N TRP A 172 20.08 -2.49 7.69
CA TRP A 172 19.20 -2.68 6.55
C TRP A 172 19.38 -1.58 5.50
N ILE A 173 19.47 -0.30 5.90
CA ILE A 173 19.75 0.81 4.96
C ILE A 173 21.05 0.53 4.20
N TYR A 174 22.13 0.11 4.87
CA TYR A 174 23.43 -0.15 4.24
C TYR A 174 23.41 -1.37 3.30
N SER A 175 22.43 -2.28 3.47
CA SER A 175 22.23 -3.43 2.57
C SER A 175 21.48 -3.07 1.28
N LEU A 176 20.89 -1.86 1.19
CA LEU A 176 20.13 -1.45 0.01
C LEU A 176 21.04 -1.36 -1.21
N GLU A 177 20.70 -2.09 -2.25
CA GLU A 177 21.34 -1.97 -3.57
C GLU A 177 20.46 -1.13 -4.49
N PRO A 178 21.05 -0.40 -5.46
CA PRO A 178 20.30 0.20 -6.54
C PRO A 178 19.57 -0.92 -7.28
N SER A 179 18.37 -1.23 -6.83
CA SER A 179 17.55 -2.24 -7.46
C SER A 179 17.11 -1.70 -8.82
N ALA A 180 17.14 -2.56 -9.84
CA ALA A 180 16.51 -2.31 -11.14
C ALA A 180 14.96 -2.27 -11.07
N LEU A 181 14.38 -2.30 -9.89
CA LEU A 181 13.01 -1.86 -9.65
C LEU A 181 12.99 -0.35 -9.86
N ALA A 182 12.86 0.05 -11.13
CA ALA A 182 12.43 1.38 -11.47
C ALA A 182 11.19 1.65 -10.62
N SER A 183 11.34 2.43 -9.56
CA SER A 183 10.19 2.97 -8.87
C SER A 183 9.57 3.91 -9.90
N ASN A 184 8.42 3.51 -10.46
CA ASN A 184 7.64 4.38 -11.30
C ASN A 184 7.19 5.55 -10.43
N THR A 185 7.96 6.62 -10.48
CA THR A 185 7.73 7.82 -9.69
C THR A 185 7.30 8.92 -10.63
N GLN A 186 6.17 9.53 -10.36
CA GLN A 186 5.65 10.69 -11.05
C GLN A 186 5.47 11.83 -10.04
N ARG A 187 5.92 13.04 -10.38
CA ARG A 187 5.68 14.26 -9.61
C ARG A 187 4.40 14.93 -10.05
N GLY A 188 3.80 15.67 -9.14
CA GLY A 188 2.61 16.44 -9.39
C GLY A 188 1.34 15.86 -8.74
N LEU A 189 0.32 16.71 -8.69
CA LEU A 189 -1.00 16.37 -8.17
C LEU A 189 -1.79 15.48 -9.13
N GLN A 190 -1.41 15.47 -10.39
CA GLN A 190 -2.01 14.64 -11.43
C GLN A 190 -0.95 14.16 -12.42
N GLY A 191 -1.18 13.03 -13.04
CA GLY A 191 -0.24 12.47 -14.00
C GLY A 191 -0.62 11.07 -14.45
N THR A 192 0.30 10.42 -15.16
CA THR A 192 0.16 9.03 -15.59
C THR A 192 1.44 8.28 -15.26
N LEU A 193 1.31 7.21 -14.51
CA LEU A 193 2.37 6.24 -14.26
C LEU A 193 2.37 5.21 -15.40
N ASP A 194 3.55 4.83 -15.84
CA ASP A 194 3.75 3.72 -16.77
C ASP A 194 4.38 2.56 -16.00
N LEU A 195 3.59 1.53 -15.74
CA LEU A 195 4.02 0.36 -14.94
C LEU A 195 4.74 -0.69 -15.80
N GLY A 196 4.84 -0.46 -17.11
CA GLY A 196 5.44 -1.39 -18.07
C GLY A 196 4.62 -2.67 -18.28
N GLU A 197 5.29 -3.73 -18.76
CA GLU A 197 4.66 -5.04 -18.89
C GLU A 197 4.35 -5.61 -17.49
N MET A 198 3.08 -5.83 -17.26
CA MET A 198 2.59 -6.29 -15.96
C MET A 198 2.55 -7.81 -15.89
N SER A 199 3.08 -8.37 -14.82
CA SER A 199 2.84 -9.78 -14.49
C SER A 199 1.37 -9.95 -14.11
N VAL A 200 0.65 -10.81 -14.82
CA VAL A 200 -0.74 -11.14 -14.51
C VAL A 200 -0.86 -11.60 -13.04
N GLY A 201 -1.88 -11.14 -12.36
CA GLY A 201 -2.24 -11.61 -11.01
C GLY A 201 -1.59 -10.90 -9.84
N LYS A 202 -0.58 -10.04 -10.03
CA LYS A 202 0.05 -9.31 -8.91
C LYS A 202 -0.57 -7.92 -8.73
N PRO A 203 -1.12 -7.61 -7.53
CA PRO A 203 -1.56 -6.26 -7.22
C PRO A 203 -0.39 -5.27 -7.23
N TRP A 204 -0.71 -4.00 -7.44
CA TRP A 204 0.24 -2.90 -7.35
C TRP A 204 -0.13 -1.98 -6.18
N ILE A 205 0.87 -1.46 -5.52
CA ILE A 205 0.73 -0.45 -4.48
C ILE A 205 1.11 0.90 -5.07
N LEU A 206 0.19 1.86 -4.99
CA LEU A 206 0.45 3.26 -5.27
C LEU A 206 0.54 4.00 -3.95
N LYS A 207 1.61 4.77 -3.77
CA LYS A 207 1.81 5.65 -2.61
C LYS A 207 1.90 7.08 -3.09
N ALA A 208 0.93 7.91 -2.70
CA ALA A 208 1.01 9.36 -2.79
C ALA A 208 1.75 9.89 -1.58
N THR A 209 2.59 10.90 -1.80
CA THR A 209 3.29 11.64 -0.75
C THR A 209 3.20 13.12 -1.07
N TYR A 210 2.92 13.93 -0.05
CA TYR A 210 2.99 15.37 -0.12
C TYR A 210 3.89 15.89 1.00
N VAL A 211 4.76 16.80 0.64
CA VAL A 211 5.63 17.54 1.56
C VAL A 211 5.20 18.99 1.47
N ASP A 212 4.75 19.57 2.58
CA ASP A 212 4.41 20.98 2.65
C ASP A 212 5.65 21.88 2.56
N PHE A 213 5.46 23.18 2.52
CA PHE A 213 6.56 24.13 2.42
C PHE A 213 7.09 24.60 3.79
N GLY A 214 6.52 24.05 4.88
CA GLY A 214 6.80 24.51 6.22
C GLY A 214 6.17 25.89 6.50
N TRP A 215 6.34 26.39 7.69
CA TRP A 215 5.82 27.70 8.06
C TRP A 215 6.84 28.48 8.89
N GLU A 216 7.23 29.68 8.42
CA GLU A 216 8.26 30.52 9.04
C GLU A 216 9.56 29.74 9.32
N SER A 217 9.89 29.47 10.60
CA SER A 217 11.06 28.69 11.01
C SER A 217 10.77 27.21 11.27
N VAL A 218 9.52 26.76 11.06
CA VAL A 218 9.11 25.37 11.26
C VAL A 218 9.33 24.58 9.97
N ALA A 219 10.00 23.45 10.11
CA ALA A 219 10.36 22.59 8.98
C ALA A 219 9.12 22.00 8.29
N PRO A 220 9.23 21.67 6.98
CA PRO A 220 8.21 20.95 6.23
C PRO A 220 7.79 19.64 6.91
N LEU A 221 6.51 19.35 6.83
CA LEU A 221 5.90 18.08 7.27
C LEU A 221 5.48 17.25 6.07
N THR A 222 5.36 15.95 6.28
CA THR A 222 5.01 15.01 5.23
C THR A 222 3.72 14.26 5.56
N ALA A 223 2.87 14.09 4.54
CA ALA A 223 1.73 13.19 4.58
C ALA A 223 1.82 12.15 3.47
N SER A 224 1.23 10.99 3.68
CA SER A 224 1.13 9.96 2.65
C SER A 224 -0.20 9.23 2.68
N ALA A 225 -0.62 8.76 1.50
CA ALA A 225 -1.76 7.86 1.31
C ALA A 225 -1.32 6.70 0.42
N THR A 226 -1.86 5.52 0.70
CA THR A 226 -1.55 4.31 -0.06
C THR A 226 -2.84 3.65 -0.51
N ILE A 227 -2.86 3.21 -1.77
CA ILE A 227 -3.94 2.41 -2.35
C ILE A 227 -3.35 1.19 -3.04
N GLN A 228 -4.17 0.15 -3.20
CA GLN A 228 -3.84 -1.03 -3.98
C GLN A 228 -4.65 -1.05 -5.27
N LEU A 229 -3.99 -1.34 -6.38
CA LEU A 229 -4.63 -1.62 -7.65
C LEU A 229 -4.48 -3.10 -7.96
N ARG A 230 -5.49 -3.67 -8.61
CA ARG A 230 -5.52 -5.10 -8.92
C ARG A 230 -5.63 -5.37 -10.40
N HIS A 231 -5.16 -6.51 -10.84
CA HIS A 231 -5.45 -7.00 -12.18
C HIS A 231 -6.94 -7.30 -12.34
N ARG A 232 -7.43 -7.15 -13.57
CA ARG A 232 -8.78 -7.62 -13.93
C ARG A 232 -8.93 -9.13 -13.78
N ARG A 233 -7.84 -9.87 -14.00
CA ARG A 233 -7.74 -11.29 -13.63
C ARG A 233 -7.22 -11.41 -12.22
N ILE A 234 -8.02 -12.06 -11.37
CA ILE A 234 -7.72 -12.34 -9.97
C ILE A 234 -7.61 -13.86 -9.86
N GLU A 235 -6.45 -14.36 -9.47
CA GLU A 235 -6.24 -15.77 -9.17
C GLU A 235 -7.14 -16.18 -8.00
N ALA A 236 -7.84 -17.29 -8.15
CA ALA A 236 -8.92 -17.64 -7.22
C ALA A 236 -8.44 -17.94 -5.80
N GLU A 237 -7.21 -18.42 -5.64
CA GLU A 237 -6.57 -18.62 -4.33
C GLU A 237 -6.32 -17.30 -3.56
N HIS A 238 -6.36 -16.16 -4.25
CA HIS A 238 -6.28 -14.83 -3.64
C HIS A 238 -7.66 -14.27 -3.23
N CYS A 239 -8.65 -15.12 -3.07
CA CYS A 239 -9.95 -14.73 -2.53
C CYS A 239 -9.79 -14.14 -1.12
N SER A 240 -10.66 -13.19 -0.79
CA SER A 240 -10.59 -12.45 0.48
C SER A 240 -11.09 -13.26 1.67
N ASP A 241 -12.02 -14.19 1.42
CA ASP A 241 -12.61 -15.10 2.40
C ASP A 241 -13.26 -16.28 1.69
N TYR A 242 -13.35 -17.43 2.37
CA TYR A 242 -13.97 -18.63 1.82
C TYR A 242 -14.50 -19.56 2.90
N GLN A 243 -15.48 -20.38 2.54
CA GLN A 243 -16.05 -21.42 3.40
C GLN A 243 -16.37 -22.68 2.61
N GLY A 244 -16.10 -23.86 3.19
CA GLY A 244 -16.47 -25.15 2.65
C GLY A 244 -15.70 -25.59 1.41
N LEU A 245 -14.52 -25.00 1.17
CA LEU A 245 -13.59 -25.33 0.09
C LEU A 245 -12.14 -25.27 0.57
N ARG A 246 -11.18 -25.54 -0.29
CA ARG A 246 -9.73 -25.46 0.02
C ARG A 246 -8.97 -24.75 -1.08
N ILE A 247 -7.89 -24.07 -0.69
CA ILE A 247 -6.87 -23.58 -1.61
C ILE A 247 -5.92 -24.77 -1.89
N LEU A 248 -5.80 -25.14 -3.16
CA LEU A 248 -4.98 -26.25 -3.64
C LEU A 248 -3.91 -25.75 -4.62
N GLY A 249 -2.80 -25.27 -4.06
CA GLY A 249 -1.75 -24.60 -4.84
C GLY A 249 -2.24 -23.27 -5.41
N ASN A 250 -2.45 -23.22 -6.71
CA ASN A 250 -2.86 -22.03 -7.45
C ASN A 250 -4.35 -22.05 -7.87
N LYS A 251 -5.20 -22.75 -7.14
CA LYS A 251 -6.64 -22.84 -7.45
C LYS A 251 -7.47 -23.09 -6.20
N LEU A 252 -8.77 -22.78 -6.28
CA LEU A 252 -9.75 -23.28 -5.33
C LEU A 252 -10.21 -24.67 -5.72
N GLY A 253 -10.28 -25.57 -4.76
CA GLY A 253 -10.73 -26.94 -4.98
C GLY A 253 -11.39 -27.54 -3.75
N ALA A 254 -11.71 -28.84 -3.80
CA ALA A 254 -12.54 -29.50 -2.80
C ALA A 254 -13.87 -28.73 -2.55
N ILE A 255 -14.40 -28.16 -3.61
CA ILE A 255 -15.63 -27.35 -3.58
C ILE A 255 -16.84 -28.27 -3.50
N GLU A 256 -17.69 -28.03 -2.52
CA GLU A 256 -18.93 -28.78 -2.30
C GLU A 256 -20.14 -27.86 -2.34
N HIS A 257 -21.34 -28.43 -2.33
CA HIS A 257 -22.60 -27.69 -2.26
C HIS A 257 -22.64 -26.79 -1.01
N GLY A 258 -22.97 -25.48 -1.21
CA GLY A 258 -23.04 -24.50 -0.15
C GLY A 258 -21.68 -23.84 0.18
N SER A 259 -20.60 -24.24 -0.48
CA SER A 259 -19.30 -23.53 -0.39
C SER A 259 -19.40 -22.15 -1.02
N TYR A 260 -18.54 -21.22 -0.56
CA TYR A 260 -18.35 -19.93 -1.23
C TYR A 260 -16.89 -19.46 -1.17
N ALA A 261 -16.53 -18.59 -2.10
CA ALA A 261 -15.35 -17.73 -2.05
C ALA A 261 -15.80 -16.28 -2.28
N SER A 262 -15.13 -15.32 -1.64
CA SER A 262 -15.46 -13.90 -1.80
C SER A 262 -14.26 -13.07 -2.26
N PHE A 263 -14.58 -12.02 -3.02
CA PHE A 263 -13.63 -11.00 -3.47
C PHE A 263 -14.16 -9.63 -3.06
N ARG A 264 -13.41 -8.93 -2.19
CA ARG A 264 -13.86 -7.66 -1.60
C ARG A 264 -13.65 -6.49 -2.54
N SER A 265 -14.55 -5.51 -2.42
CA SER A 265 -14.41 -4.18 -3.02
C SER A 265 -14.19 -4.20 -4.54
N ILE A 266 -14.94 -5.05 -5.27
CA ILE A 266 -14.90 -5.08 -6.73
C ILE A 266 -15.60 -3.84 -7.30
N PRO A 267 -14.93 -3.03 -8.15
CA PRO A 267 -15.50 -1.83 -8.76
C PRO A 267 -16.43 -2.20 -9.92
N LEU A 268 -17.69 -2.54 -9.62
CA LEU A 268 -18.66 -3.02 -10.59
C LEU A 268 -19.03 -2.00 -11.68
N HIS A 269 -18.78 -0.71 -11.44
CA HIS A 269 -18.97 0.33 -12.46
C HIS A 269 -18.04 0.18 -13.68
N ASP A 270 -16.99 -0.62 -13.54
CA ASP A 270 -15.98 -0.91 -14.57
C ASP A 270 -16.00 -2.40 -14.97
N VAL A 271 -17.10 -3.09 -14.70
CA VAL A 271 -17.27 -4.51 -15.02
C VAL A 271 -18.53 -4.74 -15.84
N GLY A 272 -18.34 -4.95 -17.14
CA GLY A 272 -19.42 -5.33 -18.06
C GLY A 272 -19.65 -6.84 -18.12
N LYS A 273 -18.64 -7.68 -17.86
CA LYS A 273 -18.73 -9.15 -17.83
C LYS A 273 -17.74 -9.76 -16.86
N ILE A 274 -18.04 -10.96 -16.38
CA ILE A 274 -17.13 -11.79 -15.58
C ILE A 274 -16.86 -13.08 -16.33
N THR A 275 -15.59 -13.48 -16.44
CA THR A 275 -15.16 -14.79 -16.94
C THR A 275 -14.53 -15.58 -15.80
N LEU A 276 -14.85 -16.86 -15.73
CA LEU A 276 -14.26 -17.83 -14.79
C LEU A 276 -13.53 -18.91 -15.58
N ARG A 277 -12.37 -19.34 -15.09
CA ARG A 277 -11.70 -20.54 -15.55
C ARG A 277 -11.93 -21.66 -14.55
N VAL A 278 -12.68 -22.68 -14.96
CA VAL A 278 -13.19 -23.73 -14.10
C VAL A 278 -12.94 -25.12 -14.69
N ALA A 279 -12.77 -26.12 -13.82
CA ALA A 279 -12.69 -27.52 -14.21
C ALA A 279 -13.61 -28.36 -13.30
N SER A 280 -14.23 -29.40 -13.84
CA SER A 280 -15.04 -30.31 -13.08
C SER A 280 -14.79 -31.78 -13.47
N GLY A 281 -14.14 -32.51 -12.57
CA GLY A 281 -14.03 -33.96 -12.63
C GLY A 281 -15.16 -34.68 -11.88
N GLY A 282 -16.06 -33.91 -11.26
CA GLY A 282 -17.15 -34.41 -10.42
C GLY A 282 -18.53 -34.12 -11.00
N ALA A 283 -19.43 -33.64 -10.15
CA ALA A 283 -20.83 -33.46 -10.49
C ALA A 283 -21.15 -32.19 -11.31
N GLY A 284 -20.19 -31.26 -11.42
CA GLY A 284 -20.49 -29.93 -11.93
C GLY A 284 -21.39 -29.16 -10.98
N GLY A 285 -22.16 -28.21 -11.52
CA GLY A 285 -23.10 -27.43 -10.74
C GLY A 285 -23.23 -26.00 -11.22
N GLN A 286 -23.77 -25.17 -10.38
CA GLN A 286 -23.96 -23.75 -10.62
C GLN A 286 -23.04 -22.92 -9.74
N ILE A 287 -22.45 -21.86 -10.27
CA ILE A 287 -21.79 -20.80 -9.53
C ILE A 287 -22.73 -19.60 -9.56
N ILE A 288 -23.24 -19.18 -8.39
CA ILE A 288 -24.10 -18.02 -8.25
C ILE A 288 -23.25 -16.89 -7.66
N VAL A 289 -23.06 -15.82 -8.41
CA VAL A 289 -22.35 -14.62 -7.92
C VAL A 289 -23.35 -13.70 -7.25
N ARG A 290 -23.08 -13.35 -5.99
CA ARG A 290 -23.94 -12.51 -5.16
C ARG A 290 -23.17 -11.31 -4.62
N GLU A 291 -23.85 -10.23 -4.31
CA GLU A 291 -23.24 -9.04 -3.70
C GLU A 291 -23.50 -8.97 -2.19
N GLY A 292 -22.47 -8.52 -1.45
CA GLY A 292 -22.53 -8.20 -0.03
C GLY A 292 -22.48 -9.39 0.92
N SER A 293 -23.11 -10.51 0.58
CA SER A 293 -23.10 -11.73 1.40
C SER A 293 -23.41 -12.97 0.55
N PRO A 294 -23.19 -14.21 1.08
CA PRO A 294 -23.55 -15.44 0.40
C PRO A 294 -25.06 -15.58 0.12
N ASP A 295 -25.90 -14.86 0.85
CA ASP A 295 -27.37 -14.82 0.68
C ASP A 295 -27.84 -13.52 0.02
N GLY A 296 -26.91 -12.66 -0.39
CA GLY A 296 -27.19 -11.36 -0.99
C GLY A 296 -27.83 -11.43 -2.38
N PRO A 297 -28.18 -10.29 -2.97
CA PRO A 297 -28.75 -10.21 -4.32
C PRO A 297 -27.86 -10.87 -5.36
N VAL A 298 -28.47 -11.56 -6.32
CA VAL A 298 -27.75 -12.22 -7.42
C VAL A 298 -27.26 -11.18 -8.42
N VAL A 299 -25.98 -11.23 -8.74
CA VAL A 299 -25.34 -10.44 -9.80
C VAL A 299 -25.40 -11.19 -11.12
N THR A 300 -24.95 -12.45 -11.12
CA THR A 300 -24.97 -13.35 -12.29
C THR A 300 -24.83 -14.80 -11.85
N SER A 301 -24.92 -15.74 -12.79
CA SER A 301 -24.68 -17.15 -12.51
C SER A 301 -24.05 -17.86 -13.71
N PHE A 302 -23.41 -18.99 -13.42
CA PHE A 302 -22.71 -19.83 -14.42
C PHE A 302 -23.11 -21.29 -14.22
N GLU A 303 -23.43 -21.95 -15.31
CA GLU A 303 -23.62 -23.40 -15.34
C GLU A 303 -22.29 -24.07 -15.73
N VAL A 304 -21.83 -24.98 -14.89
CA VAL A 304 -20.60 -25.75 -15.06
C VAL A 304 -20.94 -27.22 -15.15
N ALA A 305 -20.97 -27.74 -16.39
CA ALA A 305 -21.06 -29.18 -16.60
C ALA A 305 -19.73 -29.85 -16.28
N PRO A 306 -19.69 -31.17 -16.00
CA PRO A 306 -18.44 -31.91 -15.93
C PRO A 306 -17.55 -31.69 -17.16
N THR A 307 -16.28 -31.38 -16.97
CA THR A 307 -15.32 -31.08 -18.04
C THR A 307 -14.42 -32.26 -18.40
N GLY A 308 -14.57 -33.38 -17.66
CA GLY A 308 -13.78 -34.60 -17.86
C GLY A 308 -12.65 -34.80 -16.85
N GLY A 309 -12.32 -33.80 -16.04
CA GLY A 309 -11.29 -33.89 -15.00
C GLY A 309 -11.13 -32.57 -14.26
N TYR A 310 -10.50 -32.58 -13.10
CA TYR A 310 -10.17 -31.39 -12.31
C TYR A 310 -8.93 -30.64 -12.85
N ASP A 311 -8.36 -31.09 -13.96
CA ASP A 311 -7.29 -30.48 -14.75
C ASP A 311 -7.75 -30.03 -16.13
N GLN A 312 -8.99 -30.33 -16.52
CA GLN A 312 -9.59 -29.98 -17.79
C GLN A 312 -10.37 -28.65 -17.67
N PHE A 313 -9.62 -27.55 -17.68
CA PHE A 313 -10.20 -26.22 -17.50
C PHE A 313 -10.90 -25.71 -18.74
N VAL A 314 -12.05 -25.06 -18.53
CA VAL A 314 -12.81 -24.32 -19.52
C VAL A 314 -13.13 -22.92 -19.00
N GLU A 315 -13.32 -21.98 -19.91
CA GLU A 315 -13.73 -20.63 -19.57
C GLU A 315 -15.26 -20.49 -19.68
N LYS A 316 -15.84 -19.80 -18.72
CA LYS A 316 -17.26 -19.48 -18.65
C LYS A 316 -17.42 -17.98 -18.47
N THR A 317 -18.12 -17.33 -19.40
CA THR A 317 -18.35 -15.88 -19.37
C THR A 317 -19.82 -15.60 -19.04
N SER A 318 -20.05 -14.62 -18.17
CA SER A 318 -21.39 -14.17 -17.79
C SER A 318 -22.12 -13.46 -18.94
N PRO A 319 -23.44 -13.35 -18.91
CA PRO A 319 -24.14 -12.30 -19.61
C PRO A 319 -23.61 -10.90 -19.24
N PRO A 320 -23.89 -9.87 -20.06
CA PRO A 320 -23.58 -8.50 -19.70
C PRO A 320 -24.14 -8.11 -18.34
N LEU A 321 -23.33 -7.39 -17.55
CA LEU A 321 -23.70 -6.88 -16.23
C LEU A 321 -24.03 -5.38 -16.36
N ASP A 322 -25.08 -4.96 -15.70
CA ASP A 322 -25.44 -3.55 -15.52
C ASP A 322 -25.48 -3.29 -14.00
N ARG A 323 -24.32 -2.98 -13.46
CA ARG A 323 -24.10 -2.76 -12.02
C ARG A 323 -23.18 -1.56 -11.79
N ASN A 324 -23.37 -0.90 -10.65
CA ASN A 324 -22.61 0.27 -10.26
C ASN A 324 -22.06 0.17 -8.84
N GLY A 325 -21.03 0.98 -8.59
CA GLY A 325 -20.39 1.11 -7.27
C GLY A 325 -19.42 -0.01 -6.99
N ARG A 326 -18.99 -0.08 -5.73
CA ARG A 326 -18.08 -1.12 -5.22
C ARG A 326 -18.87 -2.11 -4.38
N ARG A 327 -18.64 -3.41 -4.59
CA ARG A 327 -19.32 -4.48 -3.86
C ARG A 327 -18.36 -5.62 -3.56
N ASP A 328 -18.60 -6.27 -2.44
CA ASP A 328 -18.04 -7.58 -2.17
C ASP A 328 -18.83 -8.61 -2.97
N LEU A 329 -18.13 -9.42 -3.76
CA LEU A 329 -18.75 -10.49 -4.56
C LEU A 329 -18.51 -11.84 -3.91
N PHE A 330 -19.58 -12.60 -3.75
CA PHE A 330 -19.58 -13.96 -3.22
C PHE A 330 -19.91 -14.94 -4.35
N PHE A 331 -18.97 -15.82 -4.66
CA PHE A 331 -19.12 -16.91 -5.62
C PHE A 331 -19.60 -18.15 -4.86
N CYS A 332 -20.89 -18.40 -4.90
CA CYS A 332 -21.56 -19.47 -4.16
C CYS A 332 -21.72 -20.70 -5.06
N PHE A 333 -21.27 -21.86 -4.60
CA PHE A 333 -21.27 -23.10 -5.37
C PHE A 333 -22.45 -23.98 -5.02
N VAL A 334 -23.26 -24.33 -6.00
CA VAL A 334 -24.54 -24.99 -5.78
C VAL A 334 -24.68 -26.24 -6.64
N ASN A 335 -24.81 -27.38 -5.99
CA ASN A 335 -25.33 -28.63 -6.56
C ASN A 335 -25.70 -29.57 -5.38
N PRO A 336 -26.97 -29.81 -5.12
CA PRO A 336 -27.40 -30.67 -4.01
C PRO A 336 -27.01 -32.15 -4.18
N GLY A 337 -26.41 -32.54 -5.31
CA GLY A 337 -25.84 -33.86 -5.53
C GLY A 337 -24.64 -34.15 -4.61
N LYS A 338 -24.19 -35.40 -4.56
CA LYS A 338 -23.03 -35.82 -3.78
C LYS A 338 -21.76 -35.74 -4.63
N GLY A 339 -20.65 -35.33 -3.98
CA GLY A 339 -19.30 -35.30 -4.56
C GLY A 339 -18.77 -33.90 -4.79
N GLY A 340 -17.49 -33.81 -5.05
CA GLY A 340 -16.84 -32.54 -5.38
C GLY A 340 -17.44 -31.95 -6.65
N LEU A 341 -17.66 -30.64 -6.65
CA LEU A 341 -18.33 -29.97 -7.73
C LEU A 341 -17.35 -29.58 -8.85
N MET A 342 -16.40 -28.75 -8.51
CA MET A 342 -15.47 -28.16 -9.47
C MET A 342 -14.21 -27.59 -8.79
N ASP A 343 -13.25 -27.18 -9.59
CA ASP A 343 -12.13 -26.32 -9.20
C ASP A 343 -12.24 -24.99 -9.95
N VAL A 344 -11.74 -23.91 -9.36
CA VAL A 344 -11.70 -22.57 -9.96
C VAL A 344 -10.27 -22.07 -9.93
N ASP A 345 -9.73 -21.70 -11.10
CA ASP A 345 -8.37 -21.24 -11.28
C ASP A 345 -8.29 -19.71 -11.12
N TRP A 346 -9.09 -18.98 -11.88
CA TRP A 346 -9.16 -17.53 -11.78
C TRP A 346 -10.54 -16.95 -12.13
N VAL A 347 -10.71 -15.70 -11.73
CA VAL A 347 -11.87 -14.84 -12.05
C VAL A 347 -11.34 -13.63 -12.82
N GLU A 348 -11.92 -13.28 -13.97
CA GLU A 348 -11.55 -12.11 -14.74
C GLU A 348 -12.73 -11.17 -14.95
N CYS A 349 -12.54 -9.89 -14.63
CA CYS A 349 -13.53 -8.82 -14.76
C CYS A 349 -13.23 -8.01 -16.02
N HIS A 350 -14.12 -8.06 -17.01
CA HIS A 350 -13.98 -7.30 -18.26
C HIS A 350 -14.80 -6.00 -18.20
N PRO A 351 -14.34 -4.92 -18.88
CA PRO A 351 -15.12 -3.69 -19.06
C PRO A 351 -16.45 -3.90 -19.72
#